data_e41768bd5c5ef297d2c6ccb87a14e0b2
#
_entry.id   e41768bd5c5ef297d2c6ccb87a14e0b2
#
_cell.length_a   1.000
_cell.length_b   1.000
_cell.length_c   1.000
_cell.angle_alpha   90.00
_cell.angle_beta   90.00
_cell.angle_gamma   90.00
#
_symmetry.space_group_name_H-M   'P 1'
#
loop_
_entity.id
_entity.type
_entity.pdbx_description
1 polymer ?
#
loop_
_entity_poly.entity_id
_entity_poly.type
_entity_poly.pdbx_seq_one_letter_code
_entity_poly.pdbx_strand_id
1 'polypeptide(L)'
;MAGTGDHLSLEQQVEILKEQLNQAQKLTALGELVSTTTHEFNNVLMTILNYAKLGLRHKDAATRDKSFEKILAAANRAAKITNGVLGIARNRAAGQEPTDVVQLVEDTLVLLEREMNKYHITLDKQFKPSPLARVNGNQIQQVILNLLINARQAMPSGGRLILKLYHDPESDTVDLVIRDFGCGIPADKLPRIFDRFYTTKSGPDASGKGGTGLGLSMCRDIIEAHHGRIRVDSAVGKGTSFTLKLPVAAKPAPLVPPVVAPLAVPSKLHNPPVGTV
;
A
#
# COMPACT_ATOMS: atom_id res chain seq x y z
N MET A 1 33.11 15.26 39.75
CA MET A 1 32.66 14.37 38.64
C MET A 1 31.43 15.03 38.02
N ALA A 2 31.64 15.74 36.93
CA ALA A 2 30.57 16.43 36.22
C ALA A 2 29.97 15.42 35.19
N GLY A 3 28.67 15.19 35.31
CA GLY A 3 27.93 14.34 34.39
C GLY A 3 27.85 14.99 33.01
N THR A 4 28.50 14.37 32.03
CA THR A 4 28.28 14.64 30.60
C THR A 4 26.89 14.14 30.24
N GLY A 5 25.91 15.04 30.34
CA GLY A 5 24.61 14.82 29.72
C GLY A 5 24.84 14.79 28.18
N ASP A 6 24.63 13.65 27.58
CA ASP A 6 24.60 13.48 26.12
C ASP A 6 23.44 14.32 25.56
N HIS A 7 23.72 15.59 25.24
CA HIS A 7 22.79 16.43 24.50
C HIS A 7 22.83 16.02 23.06
N LEU A 8 21.79 15.29 22.61
CA LEU A 8 21.55 15.03 21.19
C LEU A 8 21.67 16.34 20.40
N SER A 9 22.35 16.29 19.27
CA SER A 9 22.44 17.46 18.38
C SER A 9 21.03 17.89 17.94
N LEU A 10 20.86 19.17 17.60
CA LEU A 10 19.56 19.68 17.11
C LEU A 10 19.05 18.87 15.91
N GLU A 11 19.93 18.41 15.03
CA GLU A 11 19.60 17.55 13.89
C GLU A 11 19.08 16.19 14.33
N GLN A 12 19.69 15.57 15.34
CA GLN A 12 19.23 14.29 15.90
C GLN A 12 17.87 14.44 16.60
N GLN A 13 17.64 15.54 17.32
CA GLN A 13 16.35 15.83 17.95
C GLN A 13 15.26 16.03 16.89
N VAL A 14 15.55 16.75 15.80
CA VAL A 14 14.62 16.95 14.69
C VAL A 14 14.29 15.64 14.01
N GLU A 15 15.26 14.72 13.81
CA GLU A 15 15.02 13.43 13.19
C GLU A 15 14.14 12.52 14.07
N ILE A 16 14.40 12.49 15.38
CA ILE A 16 13.57 11.77 16.36
C ILE A 16 12.14 12.30 16.35
N LEU A 17 11.97 13.63 16.37
CA LEU A 17 10.65 14.26 16.33
C LEU A 17 9.90 13.96 15.02
N LYS A 18 10.59 13.92 13.90
CA LYS A 18 10.02 13.51 12.60
C LYS A 18 9.54 12.06 12.63
N GLU A 19 10.32 11.17 13.22
CA GLU A 19 9.96 9.76 13.35
C GLU A 19 8.76 9.56 14.29
N GLN A 20 8.72 10.26 15.43
CA GLN A 20 7.57 10.24 16.33
C GLN A 20 6.31 10.81 15.68
N LEU A 21 6.43 11.89 14.91
CA LEU A 21 5.33 12.48 14.17
C LEU A 21 4.80 11.50 13.11
N ASN A 22 5.69 10.86 12.38
CA ASN A 22 5.34 9.86 11.36
C ASN A 22 4.62 8.64 11.99
N GLN A 23 5.07 8.22 13.17
CA GLN A 23 4.44 7.14 13.93
C GLN A 23 3.05 7.53 14.46
N ALA A 24 2.90 8.77 14.99
CA ALA A 24 1.60 9.29 15.40
C ALA A 24 0.61 9.41 14.24
N GLN A 25 1.08 9.80 13.05
CA GLN A 25 0.28 9.85 11.82
C GLN A 25 -0.20 8.47 11.38
N LYS A 26 0.68 7.46 11.42
CA LYS A 26 0.31 6.05 11.14
C LYS A 26 -0.76 5.58 12.10
N LEU A 27 -0.62 5.90 13.39
CA LEU A 27 -1.62 5.54 14.40
C LEU A 27 -2.95 6.25 14.16
N THR A 28 -2.94 7.48 13.70
CA THR A 28 -4.17 8.22 13.36
C THR A 28 -4.88 7.61 12.15
N ALA A 29 -4.15 7.33 11.06
CA ALA A 29 -4.70 6.64 9.88
C ALA A 29 -5.20 5.23 10.24
N LEU A 30 -4.45 4.51 11.07
CA LEU A 30 -4.86 3.21 11.59
C LEU A 30 -6.10 3.33 12.49
N GLY A 31 -6.19 4.36 13.33
CA GLY A 31 -7.36 4.63 14.18
C GLY A 31 -8.65 4.85 13.37
N GLU A 32 -8.56 5.53 12.23
CA GLU A 32 -9.69 5.66 11.30
C GLU A 32 -10.13 4.31 10.73
N LEU A 33 -9.19 3.42 10.50
CA LEU A 33 -9.44 2.08 9.96
C LEU A 33 -9.86 1.08 11.03
N VAL A 34 -9.35 1.18 12.26
CA VAL A 34 -9.59 0.17 13.32
C VAL A 34 -11.07 -0.05 13.57
N SER A 35 -11.87 1.00 13.65
CA SER A 35 -13.32 0.86 13.85
C SER A 35 -13.98 0.11 12.69
N THR A 36 -13.64 0.48 11.46
CA THR A 36 -14.18 -0.13 10.24
C THR A 36 -13.67 -1.56 10.06
N THR A 37 -12.38 -1.77 10.30
CA THR A 37 -11.71 -3.08 10.16
C THR A 37 -12.20 -4.07 11.20
N THR A 38 -12.45 -3.64 12.45
CA THR A 38 -13.01 -4.51 13.49
C THR A 38 -14.42 -4.99 13.11
N HIS A 39 -15.24 -4.10 12.56
CA HIS A 39 -16.56 -4.48 12.06
C HIS A 39 -16.47 -5.42 10.86
N GLU A 40 -15.54 -5.19 9.92
CA GLU A 40 -15.32 -6.09 8.80
C GLU A 40 -14.86 -7.47 9.26
N PHE A 41 -13.92 -7.52 10.20
CA PHE A 41 -13.41 -8.77 10.74
C PHE A 41 -14.54 -9.58 11.40
N ASN A 42 -15.38 -8.92 12.20
CA ASN A 42 -16.56 -9.56 12.80
C ASN A 42 -17.56 -10.08 11.75
N ASN A 43 -17.79 -9.33 10.66
CA ASN A 43 -18.67 -9.77 9.58
C ASN A 43 -18.11 -11.01 8.86
N VAL A 44 -16.81 -11.05 8.64
CA VAL A 44 -16.12 -12.22 8.07
C VAL A 44 -16.25 -13.43 8.98
N LEU A 45 -16.02 -13.27 10.28
CA LEU A 45 -16.19 -14.34 11.28
C LEU A 45 -17.65 -14.85 11.32
N MET A 46 -18.62 -13.93 11.30
CA MET A 46 -20.05 -14.31 11.26
C MET A 46 -20.40 -15.07 9.97
N THR A 47 -19.81 -14.70 8.83
CA THR A 47 -19.98 -15.41 7.57
C THR A 47 -19.44 -16.84 7.68
N ILE A 48 -18.22 -17.01 8.20
CA ILE A 48 -17.62 -18.34 8.44
C ILE A 48 -18.50 -19.17 9.34
N LEU A 49 -18.94 -18.63 10.50
CA LEU A 49 -19.79 -19.33 11.47
C LEU A 49 -21.14 -19.75 10.87
N ASN A 50 -21.77 -18.86 10.10
CA ASN A 50 -23.09 -19.14 9.50
C ASN A 50 -22.99 -20.25 8.45
N TYR A 51 -22.00 -20.20 7.56
CA TYR A 51 -21.82 -21.25 6.55
C TYR A 51 -21.30 -22.55 7.15
N ALA A 52 -20.49 -22.53 8.21
CA ALA A 52 -20.12 -23.73 8.95
C ALA A 52 -21.36 -24.42 9.57
N LYS A 53 -22.24 -23.64 10.23
CA LYS A 53 -23.51 -24.16 10.77
C LYS A 53 -24.42 -24.70 9.66
N LEU A 54 -24.48 -24.02 8.51
CA LEU A 54 -25.27 -24.47 7.36
C LEU A 54 -24.76 -25.81 6.83
N GLY A 55 -23.45 -25.94 6.59
CA GLY A 55 -22.82 -27.16 6.12
C GLY A 55 -22.93 -28.34 7.10
N LEU A 56 -22.98 -28.06 8.42
CA LEU A 56 -23.24 -29.09 9.43
C LEU A 56 -24.71 -29.59 9.47
N ARG A 57 -25.66 -28.70 9.18
CA ARG A 57 -27.11 -29.04 9.19
C ARG A 57 -27.52 -29.79 7.93
N HIS A 58 -26.93 -29.49 6.79
CA HIS A 58 -27.30 -30.09 5.50
C HIS A 58 -26.36 -31.24 5.17
N LYS A 59 -26.97 -32.38 4.78
CA LYS A 59 -26.22 -33.61 4.42
C LYS A 59 -25.94 -33.72 2.93
N ASP A 60 -26.60 -32.92 2.10
CA ASP A 60 -26.40 -32.93 0.65
C ASP A 60 -25.05 -32.33 0.27
N ALA A 61 -24.35 -32.93 -0.69
CA ALA A 61 -23.00 -32.55 -1.09
C ALA A 61 -22.97 -31.11 -1.65
N ALA A 62 -23.94 -30.73 -2.47
CA ALA A 62 -23.97 -29.43 -3.13
C ALA A 62 -24.03 -28.25 -2.14
N THR A 63 -24.87 -28.36 -1.10
CA THR A 63 -24.97 -27.35 -0.04
C THR A 63 -23.69 -27.29 0.81
N ARG A 64 -23.10 -28.45 1.09
CA ARG A 64 -21.84 -28.53 1.84
C ARG A 64 -20.67 -27.92 1.07
N ASP A 65 -20.52 -28.24 -0.21
CA ASP A 65 -19.47 -27.70 -1.06
C ASP A 65 -19.58 -26.18 -1.19
N LYS A 66 -20.80 -25.68 -1.47
CA LYS A 66 -21.06 -24.23 -1.47
C LYS A 66 -20.74 -23.56 -0.12
N SER A 67 -21.00 -24.26 1.00
CA SER A 67 -20.68 -23.74 2.32
C SER A 67 -19.16 -23.65 2.52
N PHE A 68 -18.40 -24.68 2.11
CA PHE A 68 -16.94 -24.64 2.18
C PHE A 68 -16.33 -23.57 1.28
N GLU A 69 -16.84 -23.38 0.06
CA GLU A 69 -16.41 -22.29 -0.82
C GLU A 69 -16.60 -20.92 -0.17
N LYS A 70 -17.75 -20.68 0.47
CA LYS A 70 -18.04 -19.43 1.17
C LYS A 70 -17.17 -19.24 2.41
N ILE A 71 -16.87 -20.30 3.16
CA ILE A 71 -15.94 -20.26 4.30
C ILE A 71 -14.55 -19.92 3.81
N LEU A 72 -14.06 -20.57 2.75
CA LEU A 72 -12.74 -20.33 2.19
C LEU A 72 -12.58 -18.89 1.67
N ALA A 73 -13.59 -18.38 0.95
CA ALA A 73 -13.62 -17.00 0.48
C ALA A 73 -13.57 -15.99 1.65
N ALA A 74 -14.35 -16.26 2.70
CA ALA A 74 -14.37 -15.43 3.90
C ALA A 74 -13.04 -15.48 4.66
N ALA A 75 -12.42 -16.66 4.82
CA ALA A 75 -11.12 -16.82 5.46
C ALA A 75 -10.01 -16.08 4.68
N ASN A 76 -9.99 -16.18 3.35
CA ASN A 76 -9.07 -15.45 2.50
C ASN A 76 -9.26 -13.92 2.62
N ARG A 77 -10.51 -13.46 2.76
CA ARG A 77 -10.80 -12.03 3.02
C ARG A 77 -10.26 -11.60 4.39
N ALA A 78 -10.44 -12.41 5.46
CA ALA A 78 -9.86 -12.13 6.77
C ALA A 78 -8.35 -11.98 6.71
N ALA A 79 -7.66 -12.89 6.00
CA ALA A 79 -6.21 -12.86 5.82
C ALA A 79 -5.76 -11.57 5.12
N LYS A 80 -6.47 -11.13 4.06
CA LYS A 80 -6.18 -9.86 3.36
C LYS A 80 -6.36 -8.65 4.28
N ILE A 81 -7.45 -8.59 5.06
CA ILE A 81 -7.70 -7.52 6.04
C ILE A 81 -6.56 -7.47 7.06
N THR A 82 -6.20 -8.61 7.64
CA THR A 82 -5.12 -8.70 8.66
C THR A 82 -3.77 -8.28 8.08
N ASN A 83 -3.42 -8.77 6.89
CA ASN A 83 -2.17 -8.40 6.22
C ASN A 83 -2.12 -6.91 5.85
N GLY A 84 -3.24 -6.33 5.40
CA GLY A 84 -3.34 -4.91 5.09
C GLY A 84 -3.12 -4.03 6.33
N VAL A 85 -3.76 -4.36 7.46
CA VAL A 85 -3.58 -3.65 8.74
C VAL A 85 -2.15 -3.81 9.26
N LEU A 86 -1.62 -5.03 9.24
CA LEU A 86 -0.23 -5.31 9.65
C LEU A 86 0.80 -4.64 8.73
N GLY A 87 0.52 -4.53 7.43
CA GLY A 87 1.35 -3.81 6.46
C GLY A 87 1.52 -2.35 6.83
N ILE A 88 0.43 -1.69 7.23
CA ILE A 88 0.44 -0.29 7.68
C ILE A 88 1.12 -0.14 9.05
N ALA A 89 0.91 -1.11 9.97
CA ALA A 89 1.45 -1.08 11.33
C ALA A 89 2.95 -1.44 11.40
N ARG A 90 3.42 -2.33 10.51
CA ARG A 90 4.81 -2.79 10.51
C ARG A 90 5.75 -1.71 9.97
N ASN A 91 6.59 -1.22 10.87
CA ASN A 91 7.77 -0.43 10.52
C ASN A 91 8.87 -1.39 9.98
N ARG A 92 8.67 -2.00 8.83
CA ARG A 92 9.81 -2.65 8.18
C ARG A 92 10.65 -1.54 7.55
N ALA A 93 11.85 -1.35 8.08
CA ALA A 93 12.98 -0.77 7.36
C ALA A 93 13.36 -1.70 6.17
N ALA A 94 12.39 -2.21 5.45
CA ALA A 94 12.61 -2.96 4.24
C ALA A 94 12.94 -1.93 3.15
N GLY A 95 14.03 -2.15 2.44
CA GLY A 95 14.43 -1.34 1.29
C GLY A 95 13.35 -1.34 0.22
N GLN A 96 13.58 -0.58 -0.82
CA GLN A 96 12.75 -0.60 -2.01
C GLN A 96 12.95 -1.92 -2.76
N GLU A 97 11.87 -2.62 -3.07
CA GLU A 97 11.88 -3.91 -3.77
C GLU A 97 10.93 -3.88 -4.98
N PRO A 98 11.13 -4.76 -5.98
CA PRO A 98 10.19 -4.89 -7.09
C PRO A 98 8.81 -5.27 -6.56
N THR A 99 7.82 -4.40 -6.77
CA THR A 99 6.48 -4.50 -6.17
C THR A 99 5.40 -4.34 -7.22
N ASP A 100 4.38 -5.18 -7.16
CA ASP A 100 3.18 -5.07 -8.00
C ASP A 100 2.23 -4.00 -7.43
N VAL A 101 2.12 -2.87 -8.13
CA VAL A 101 1.27 -1.76 -7.70
C VAL A 101 -0.21 -2.09 -7.87
N VAL A 102 -0.59 -2.95 -8.85
CA VAL A 102 -1.98 -3.42 -9.00
C VAL A 102 -2.41 -4.16 -7.74
N GLN A 103 -1.57 -5.09 -7.27
CA GLN A 103 -1.86 -5.87 -6.07
C GLN A 103 -1.97 -4.97 -4.83
N LEU A 104 -1.10 -3.95 -4.69
CA LEU A 104 -1.19 -2.99 -3.58
C LEU A 104 -2.50 -2.20 -3.59
N VAL A 105 -2.97 -1.78 -4.77
CA VAL A 105 -4.26 -1.10 -4.92
C VAL A 105 -5.41 -2.03 -4.53
N GLU A 106 -5.41 -3.26 -5.03
CA GLU A 106 -6.48 -4.23 -4.74
C GLU A 106 -6.52 -4.57 -3.24
N ASP A 107 -5.38 -4.81 -2.61
CA ASP A 107 -5.31 -5.09 -1.17
C ASP A 107 -5.78 -3.90 -0.32
N THR A 108 -5.49 -2.67 -0.77
CA THR A 108 -5.96 -1.46 -0.08
C THR A 108 -7.47 -1.27 -0.25
N LEU A 109 -8.02 -1.57 -1.43
CA LEU A 109 -9.46 -1.48 -1.69
C LEU A 109 -10.26 -2.44 -0.82
N VAL A 110 -9.74 -3.63 -0.51
CA VAL A 110 -10.39 -4.58 0.42
C VAL A 110 -10.65 -3.93 1.78
N LEU A 111 -9.72 -3.09 2.27
CA LEU A 111 -9.86 -2.41 3.57
C LEU A 111 -10.95 -1.33 3.55
N LEU A 112 -11.22 -0.74 2.38
CA LEU A 112 -12.15 0.37 2.22
C LEU A 112 -13.48 -0.02 1.55
N GLU A 113 -13.66 -1.29 1.16
CA GLU A 113 -14.84 -1.74 0.41
C GLU A 113 -16.16 -1.36 1.09
N ARG A 114 -16.23 -1.57 2.41
CA ARG A 114 -17.42 -1.20 3.19
C ARG A 114 -17.66 0.30 3.21
N GLU A 115 -16.61 1.10 3.39
CA GLU A 115 -16.72 2.56 3.37
C GLU A 115 -17.19 3.04 1.99
N MET A 116 -16.62 2.50 0.91
CA MET A 116 -17.05 2.84 -0.45
C MET A 116 -18.52 2.48 -0.69
N ASN A 117 -18.95 1.29 -0.25
CA ASN A 117 -20.34 0.86 -0.36
C ASN A 117 -21.29 1.73 0.52
N LYS A 118 -20.90 2.02 1.77
CA LYS A 118 -21.66 2.86 2.70
C LYS A 118 -21.94 4.26 2.15
N TYR A 119 -20.94 4.83 1.47
CA TYR A 119 -21.04 6.16 0.86
C TYR A 119 -21.44 6.11 -0.61
N HIS A 120 -21.94 4.96 -1.12
CA HIS A 120 -22.39 4.80 -2.51
C HIS A 120 -21.36 5.24 -3.56
N ILE A 121 -20.07 4.93 -3.33
CA ILE A 121 -18.99 5.23 -4.25
C ILE A 121 -18.79 4.06 -5.20
N THR A 122 -18.97 4.32 -6.50
CA THR A 122 -18.73 3.35 -7.56
C THR A 122 -17.26 3.37 -7.96
N LEU A 123 -16.61 2.22 -7.93
CA LEU A 123 -15.22 2.05 -8.36
C LEU A 123 -15.14 1.67 -9.83
N ASP A 124 -14.34 2.41 -10.59
CA ASP A 124 -14.00 2.12 -11.99
C ASP A 124 -12.50 1.85 -12.09
N LYS A 125 -12.13 0.58 -12.34
CA LYS A 125 -10.75 0.12 -12.39
C LYS A 125 -10.29 -0.03 -13.83
N GLN A 126 -9.25 0.68 -14.22
CA GLN A 126 -8.69 0.72 -15.58
C GLN A 126 -7.20 0.37 -15.52
N PHE A 127 -6.87 -0.87 -15.18
CA PHE A 127 -5.50 -1.33 -15.06
C PHE A 127 -5.00 -1.90 -16.38
N LYS A 128 -3.89 -1.34 -16.89
CA LYS A 128 -3.16 -1.86 -18.04
C LYS A 128 -1.94 -2.64 -17.55
N PRO A 129 -1.45 -3.61 -18.34
CA PRO A 129 -0.20 -4.28 -18.03
C PRO A 129 0.91 -3.27 -17.75
N SER A 130 1.59 -3.43 -16.64
CA SER A 130 2.69 -2.55 -16.21
C SER A 130 3.81 -3.38 -15.57
N PRO A 131 5.06 -2.93 -15.65
CA PRO A 131 6.15 -3.56 -14.94
C PRO A 131 6.00 -3.39 -13.43
N LEU A 132 6.83 -4.08 -12.66
CA LEU A 132 6.94 -3.86 -11.21
C LEU A 132 7.56 -2.49 -10.94
N ALA A 133 7.10 -1.81 -9.90
CA ALA A 133 7.73 -0.58 -9.41
C ALA A 133 8.77 -0.90 -8.32
N ARG A 134 9.87 -0.14 -8.26
CA ARG A 134 10.88 -0.26 -7.22
C ARG A 134 10.48 0.59 -6.01
N VAL A 135 9.77 0.00 -5.06
CA VAL A 135 9.20 0.75 -3.94
C VAL A 135 9.13 -0.08 -2.66
N ASN A 136 8.95 0.60 -1.52
CA ASN A 136 8.51 -0.05 -0.29
C ASN A 136 6.98 -0.18 -0.32
N GLY A 137 6.48 -1.40 -0.50
CA GLY A 137 5.06 -1.69 -0.67
C GLY A 137 4.20 -1.14 0.47
N ASN A 138 4.66 -1.22 1.73
CA ASN A 138 3.90 -0.73 2.88
C ASN A 138 3.74 0.80 2.86
N GLN A 139 4.78 1.53 2.49
CA GLN A 139 4.73 3.00 2.39
C GLN A 139 3.84 3.45 1.23
N ILE A 140 3.91 2.78 0.08
CA ILE A 140 3.02 3.07 -1.05
C ILE A 140 1.57 2.70 -0.73
N GLN A 141 1.33 1.59 -0.04
CA GLN A 141 -0.01 1.23 0.45
C GLN A 141 -0.58 2.33 1.36
N GLN A 142 0.22 2.92 2.24
CA GLN A 142 -0.17 4.04 3.09
C GLN A 142 -0.55 5.29 2.27
N VAL A 143 0.22 5.60 1.21
CA VAL A 143 -0.12 6.70 0.27
C VAL A 143 -1.45 6.44 -0.42
N ILE A 144 -1.63 5.24 -0.99
CA ILE A 144 -2.87 4.85 -1.68
C ILE A 144 -4.07 4.97 -0.74
N LEU A 145 -3.95 4.41 0.47
CA LEU A 145 -5.00 4.48 1.47
C LEU A 145 -5.40 5.93 1.79
N ASN A 146 -4.42 6.79 2.01
CA ASN A 146 -4.66 8.18 2.35
C ASN A 146 -5.37 8.95 1.22
N LEU A 147 -4.97 8.71 -0.03
CA LEU A 147 -5.64 9.30 -1.19
C LEU A 147 -7.06 8.77 -1.38
N LEU A 148 -7.30 7.48 -1.16
CA LEU A 148 -8.64 6.88 -1.23
C LEU A 148 -9.57 7.40 -0.13
N ILE A 149 -9.08 7.58 1.09
CA ILE A 149 -9.83 8.22 2.19
C ILE A 149 -10.19 9.66 1.83
N ASN A 150 -9.24 10.43 1.28
CA ASN A 150 -9.49 11.80 0.85
C ASN A 150 -10.54 11.86 -0.27
N ALA A 151 -10.47 10.96 -1.26
CA ALA A 151 -11.46 10.86 -2.33
C ALA A 151 -12.86 10.56 -1.78
N ARG A 152 -12.99 9.60 -0.84
CA ARG A 152 -14.26 9.30 -0.17
C ARG A 152 -14.81 10.53 0.57
N GLN A 153 -13.95 11.24 1.31
CA GLN A 153 -14.36 12.42 2.06
C GLN A 153 -14.80 13.59 1.15
N ALA A 154 -14.24 13.68 -0.07
CA ALA A 154 -14.66 14.66 -1.08
C ALA A 154 -16.02 14.33 -1.71
N MET A 155 -16.54 13.11 -1.52
CA MET A 155 -17.80 12.62 -2.10
C MET A 155 -18.79 12.15 -1.01
N PRO A 156 -19.26 13.04 -0.11
CA PRO A 156 -20.11 12.65 1.02
C PRO A 156 -21.49 12.11 0.58
N SER A 157 -21.98 12.52 -0.58
CA SER A 157 -23.27 12.09 -1.15
C SER A 157 -23.11 10.94 -2.16
N GLY A 158 -21.95 10.32 -2.19
CA GLY A 158 -21.62 9.30 -3.20
C GLY A 158 -20.98 9.87 -4.45
N GLY A 159 -20.61 8.97 -5.37
CA GLY A 159 -19.96 9.38 -6.62
C GLY A 159 -19.20 8.25 -7.30
N ARG A 160 -18.34 8.63 -8.22
CA ARG A 160 -17.48 7.72 -8.98
C ARG A 160 -16.03 7.96 -8.61
N LEU A 161 -15.28 6.88 -8.44
CA LEU A 161 -13.84 6.89 -8.23
C LEU A 161 -13.18 6.07 -9.34
N ILE A 162 -12.32 6.70 -10.13
CA ILE A 162 -11.58 6.04 -11.20
C ILE A 162 -10.16 5.77 -10.73
N LEU A 163 -9.71 4.52 -10.89
CA LEU A 163 -8.36 4.08 -10.63
C LEU A 163 -7.75 3.63 -11.95
N LYS A 164 -6.73 4.35 -12.43
CA LYS A 164 -5.99 3.95 -13.63
C LYS A 164 -4.58 3.59 -13.24
N LEU A 165 -4.08 2.51 -13.83
CA LEU A 165 -2.69 2.11 -13.69
C LEU A 165 -2.14 1.75 -15.06
N TYR A 166 -0.98 2.30 -15.39
CA TYR A 166 -0.31 2.05 -16.67
C TYR A 166 1.19 2.33 -16.56
N HIS A 167 1.95 1.80 -17.50
CA HIS A 167 3.36 2.16 -17.70
C HIS A 167 3.43 3.40 -18.60
N ASP A 168 4.20 4.39 -18.17
CA ASP A 168 4.59 5.55 -18.97
C ASP A 168 6.02 5.32 -19.49
N PRO A 169 6.19 4.96 -20.77
CA PRO A 169 7.52 4.64 -21.31
C PRO A 169 8.42 5.89 -21.49
N GLU A 170 7.85 7.09 -21.56
CA GLU A 170 8.65 8.31 -21.71
C GLU A 170 9.38 8.68 -20.41
N SER A 171 8.72 8.50 -19.27
CA SER A 171 9.33 8.76 -17.96
C SER A 171 9.84 7.50 -17.26
N ASP A 172 9.68 6.32 -17.87
CA ASP A 172 9.98 4.98 -17.31
C ASP A 172 9.39 4.80 -15.90
N THR A 173 8.09 5.12 -15.79
CA THR A 173 7.35 5.06 -14.52
C THR A 173 6.11 4.19 -14.61
N VAL A 174 5.75 3.60 -13.49
CA VAL A 174 4.41 3.04 -13.26
C VAL A 174 3.55 4.16 -12.70
N ASP A 175 2.56 4.58 -13.48
CA ASP A 175 1.67 5.69 -13.14
C ASP A 175 0.37 5.16 -12.56
N LEU A 176 0.06 5.55 -11.31
CA LEU A 176 -1.23 5.31 -10.66
C LEU A 176 -2.01 6.61 -10.57
N VAL A 177 -3.17 6.66 -11.22
CA VAL A 177 -4.10 7.78 -11.17
C VAL A 177 -5.29 7.43 -10.29
N ILE A 178 -5.56 8.26 -9.30
CA ILE A 178 -6.73 8.18 -8.41
C ILE A 178 -7.56 9.44 -8.65
N ARG A 179 -8.72 9.30 -9.32
CA ARG A 179 -9.59 10.40 -9.69
C ARG A 179 -10.95 10.28 -9.03
N ASP A 180 -11.28 11.21 -8.17
CA ASP A 180 -12.62 11.41 -7.63
C ASP A 180 -13.43 12.44 -8.44
N PHE A 181 -14.74 12.43 -8.29
CA PHE A 181 -15.69 13.38 -8.84
C PHE A 181 -16.41 14.14 -7.71
N GLY A 182 -15.65 14.47 -6.66
CA GLY A 182 -16.15 15.19 -5.49
C GLY A 182 -16.17 16.70 -5.65
N CYS A 183 -16.12 17.40 -4.52
CA CYS A 183 -16.19 18.86 -4.46
C CYS A 183 -15.02 19.57 -5.14
N GLY A 184 -13.90 18.90 -5.33
CA GLY A 184 -12.67 19.49 -5.88
C GLY A 184 -11.98 20.46 -4.91
N ILE A 185 -10.87 21.04 -5.39
CA ILE A 185 -10.01 21.95 -4.63
C ILE A 185 -9.92 23.29 -5.37
N PRO A 186 -10.15 24.41 -4.69
CA PRO A 186 -9.97 25.75 -5.27
C PRO A 186 -8.53 25.99 -5.72
N ALA A 187 -8.35 26.70 -6.83
CA ALA A 187 -7.03 26.90 -7.46
C ALA A 187 -6.04 27.65 -6.54
N ASP A 188 -6.54 28.59 -5.72
CA ASP A 188 -5.75 29.33 -4.73
C ASP A 188 -5.20 28.44 -3.60
N LYS A 189 -5.82 27.28 -3.36
CA LYS A 189 -5.43 26.32 -2.33
C LYS A 189 -4.47 25.24 -2.83
N LEU A 190 -4.49 24.93 -4.14
CA LEU A 190 -3.67 23.87 -4.74
C LEU A 190 -2.17 23.97 -4.41
N PRO A 191 -1.52 25.14 -4.40
CA PRO A 191 -0.09 25.22 -4.05
C PRO A 191 0.23 24.78 -2.63
N ARG A 192 -0.75 24.83 -1.72
CA ARG A 192 -0.58 24.60 -0.29
C ARG A 192 -1.07 23.25 0.21
N ILE A 193 -1.73 22.44 -0.61
CA ILE A 193 -2.33 21.16 -0.13
C ILE A 193 -1.31 20.16 0.37
N PHE A 194 -0.05 20.31 -0.02
CA PHE A 194 1.07 19.49 0.44
C PHE A 194 1.84 20.13 1.60
N ASP A 195 1.45 21.32 2.08
CA ASP A 195 2.07 21.93 3.25
C ASP A 195 1.64 21.18 4.51
N ARG A 196 2.58 21.02 5.45
CA ARG A 196 2.29 20.36 6.73
C ARG A 196 1.28 21.17 7.53
N PHE A 197 0.33 20.48 8.16
CA PHE A 197 -0.76 21.05 8.96
C PHE A 197 -1.78 21.87 8.14
N TYR A 198 -1.63 21.94 6.83
CA TYR A 198 -2.63 22.59 5.99
C TYR A 198 -3.85 21.69 5.80
N THR A 199 -5.00 22.19 6.21
CA THR A 199 -6.30 21.52 6.02
C THR A 199 -7.37 22.54 5.69
N THR A 200 -8.28 22.17 4.81
CA THR A 200 -9.50 22.92 4.52
C THR A 200 -10.70 22.43 5.33
N LYS A 201 -10.50 21.38 6.15
CA LYS A 201 -11.55 20.77 6.97
C LYS A 201 -11.63 21.51 8.31
N SER A 202 -12.71 22.24 8.52
CA SER A 202 -12.97 23.00 9.75
C SER A 202 -13.56 22.08 10.81
N GLY A 203 -12.72 21.58 11.74
CA GLY A 203 -13.16 20.79 12.87
C GLY A 203 -13.44 19.30 12.59
N PRO A 204 -13.83 18.55 13.63
CA PRO A 204 -14.18 17.13 13.50
C PRO A 204 -15.47 16.96 12.68
N ASP A 205 -15.48 15.97 11.79
CA ASP A 205 -16.69 15.56 11.08
C ASP A 205 -17.71 14.92 12.05
N ALA A 206 -18.88 14.50 11.53
CA ALA A 206 -19.93 13.84 12.31
C ALA A 206 -19.47 12.56 13.03
N SER A 207 -18.28 12.04 12.72
CA SER A 207 -17.61 10.91 13.38
C SER A 207 -16.54 11.35 14.38
N GLY A 208 -16.41 12.64 14.68
CA GLY A 208 -15.40 13.20 15.60
C GLY A 208 -14.00 13.32 15.00
N LYS A 209 -13.85 13.17 13.67
CA LYS A 209 -12.58 13.09 12.95
C LYS A 209 -12.31 14.37 12.17
N GLY A 210 -11.31 15.13 12.58
CA GLY A 210 -10.82 16.32 11.88
C GLY A 210 -9.66 15.99 10.93
N GLY A 211 -9.47 16.79 9.89
CA GLY A 211 -8.27 16.67 9.05
C GLY A 211 -7.04 17.18 9.79
N THR A 212 -6.05 16.33 10.03
CA THR A 212 -4.77 16.70 10.69
C THR A 212 -3.88 17.60 9.83
N GLY A 213 -4.19 17.73 8.54
CA GLY A 213 -3.36 18.47 7.58
C GLY A 213 -2.00 17.83 7.28
N LEU A 214 -1.80 16.56 7.69
CA LEU A 214 -0.53 15.87 7.56
C LEU A 214 -0.55 14.77 6.48
N GLY A 215 -1.74 14.35 6.05
CA GLY A 215 -1.87 13.22 5.14
C GLY A 215 -1.24 13.44 3.77
N LEU A 216 -1.50 14.56 3.11
CA LEU A 216 -0.96 14.83 1.78
C LEU A 216 0.53 15.19 1.81
N SER A 217 1.01 15.90 2.84
CA SER A 217 2.45 16.18 3.00
C SER A 217 3.23 14.88 3.15
N MET A 218 2.74 13.93 3.97
CA MET A 218 3.33 12.60 4.10
C MET A 218 3.31 11.82 2.77
N CYS A 219 2.22 11.91 1.99
CA CYS A 219 2.18 11.28 0.67
C CYS A 219 3.31 11.79 -0.22
N ARG A 220 3.54 13.10 -0.25
CA ARG A 220 4.63 13.71 -1.00
C ARG A 220 5.99 13.23 -0.49
N ASP A 221 6.24 13.31 0.82
CA ASP A 221 7.50 12.90 1.43
C ASP A 221 7.83 11.42 1.12
N ILE A 222 6.84 10.53 1.19
CA ILE A 222 7.00 9.10 0.83
C ILE A 222 7.34 8.96 -0.66
N ILE A 223 6.57 9.57 -1.55
CA ILE A 223 6.76 9.41 -3.00
C ILE A 223 8.12 9.97 -3.43
N GLU A 224 8.55 11.11 -2.89
CA GLU A 224 9.88 11.70 -3.14
C GLU A 224 11.01 10.80 -2.62
N ALA A 225 10.86 10.19 -1.45
CA ALA A 225 11.82 9.22 -0.90
C ALA A 225 11.96 7.95 -1.79
N HIS A 226 10.97 7.68 -2.62
CA HIS A 226 10.99 6.62 -3.63
C HIS A 226 11.47 7.10 -5.01
N HIS A 227 12.04 8.30 -5.10
CA HIS A 227 12.43 8.93 -6.37
C HIS A 227 11.26 9.05 -7.37
N GLY A 228 10.04 9.03 -6.86
CA GLY A 228 8.81 9.21 -7.61
C GLY A 228 8.34 10.67 -7.63
N ARG A 229 7.16 10.88 -8.18
CA ARG A 229 6.53 12.20 -8.22
C ARG A 229 5.03 12.07 -8.00
N ILE A 230 4.46 12.96 -7.18
CA ILE A 230 3.01 13.12 -7.02
C ILE A 230 2.57 14.41 -7.73
N ARG A 231 1.49 14.31 -8.52
CA ARG A 231 0.83 15.45 -9.18
C ARG A 231 -0.63 15.51 -8.79
N VAL A 232 -1.20 16.70 -8.83
CA VAL A 232 -2.61 16.95 -8.55
C VAL A 232 -3.20 17.85 -9.62
N ASP A 233 -4.36 17.46 -10.12
CA ASP A 233 -5.20 18.25 -10.99
C ASP A 233 -6.59 18.32 -10.37
N SER A 234 -7.11 19.52 -10.10
CA SER A 234 -8.40 19.70 -9.45
C SER A 234 -9.10 20.97 -9.88
N ALA A 235 -10.41 20.91 -9.91
CA ALA A 235 -11.26 22.09 -10.07
C ALA A 235 -12.53 21.93 -9.24
N VAL A 236 -13.00 23.02 -8.66
CA VAL A 236 -14.23 23.05 -7.85
C VAL A 236 -15.41 22.49 -8.65
N GLY A 237 -16.13 21.53 -8.07
CA GLY A 237 -17.27 20.84 -8.69
C GLY A 237 -16.93 19.82 -9.77
N LYS A 238 -15.64 19.66 -10.12
CA LYS A 238 -15.17 18.64 -11.10
C LYS A 238 -14.39 17.50 -10.48
N GLY A 239 -14.12 17.57 -9.15
CA GLY A 239 -13.35 16.58 -8.42
C GLY A 239 -11.83 16.78 -8.50
N THR A 240 -11.09 15.79 -8.02
CA THR A 240 -9.64 15.82 -7.92
C THR A 240 -9.02 14.59 -8.55
N SER A 241 -7.88 14.75 -9.20
CA SER A 241 -7.07 13.67 -9.77
C SER A 241 -5.67 13.73 -9.18
N PHE A 242 -5.27 12.71 -8.44
CA PHE A 242 -3.89 12.52 -8.03
C PHE A 242 -3.22 11.51 -8.96
N THR A 243 -2.01 11.83 -9.41
CA THR A 243 -1.16 10.94 -10.21
C THR A 243 0.12 10.67 -9.46
N LEU A 244 0.37 9.41 -9.13
CA LEU A 244 1.62 8.92 -8.56
C LEU A 244 2.47 8.35 -9.68
N LYS A 245 3.68 8.86 -9.86
CA LYS A 245 4.69 8.32 -10.78
C LYS A 245 5.74 7.59 -9.97
N LEU A 246 5.84 6.28 -10.14
CA LEU A 246 6.74 5.41 -9.38
C LEU A 246 7.80 4.84 -10.32
N PRO A 247 9.09 4.80 -9.94
CA PRO A 247 10.14 4.28 -10.81
C PRO A 247 9.94 2.79 -11.09
N VAL A 248 10.15 2.39 -12.33
CA VAL A 248 10.13 0.98 -12.72
C VAL A 248 11.29 0.24 -12.02
N ALA A 249 11.02 -0.96 -11.53
CA ALA A 249 12.07 -1.84 -11.03
C ALA A 249 12.97 -2.29 -12.19
N ALA A 250 14.27 -2.12 -12.05
CA ALA A 250 15.21 -2.63 -13.03
C ALA A 250 14.93 -4.13 -13.28
N LYS A 251 14.85 -4.51 -14.56
CA LYS A 251 14.73 -5.91 -14.92
C LYS A 251 15.90 -6.67 -14.29
N PRO A 252 15.68 -7.77 -13.54
CA PRO A 252 16.80 -8.53 -13.02
C PRO A 252 17.73 -8.86 -14.19
N ALA A 253 19.02 -8.55 -14.02
CA ALA A 253 20.02 -8.93 -15.01
C ALA A 253 19.88 -10.44 -15.25
N PRO A 254 19.92 -10.92 -16.52
CA PRO A 254 19.89 -12.35 -16.77
C PRO A 254 20.99 -13.00 -15.93
N LEU A 255 20.60 -14.00 -15.14
CA LEU A 255 21.55 -14.81 -14.40
C LEU A 255 22.53 -15.37 -15.42
N VAL A 256 23.72 -14.76 -15.52
CA VAL A 256 24.83 -15.37 -16.23
C VAL A 256 25.15 -16.63 -15.44
N PRO A 257 24.95 -17.84 -15.98
CA PRO A 257 25.31 -19.06 -15.28
C PRO A 257 26.79 -18.94 -14.88
N PRO A 258 27.20 -19.36 -13.69
CA PRO A 258 28.58 -19.32 -13.31
C PRO A 258 29.39 -20.05 -14.39
N VAL A 259 30.38 -19.36 -14.97
CA VAL A 259 31.34 -19.96 -15.87
C VAL A 259 32.02 -21.07 -15.09
N VAL A 260 31.58 -22.31 -15.30
CA VAL A 260 32.21 -23.48 -14.72
C VAL A 260 33.61 -23.52 -15.35
N ALA A 261 34.61 -23.15 -14.59
CA ALA A 261 35.98 -23.32 -15.01
C ALA A 261 36.19 -24.82 -15.34
N PRO A 262 36.84 -25.13 -16.49
CA PRO A 262 37.06 -26.53 -16.85
C PRO A 262 37.88 -27.19 -15.73
N LEU A 263 37.38 -28.29 -15.19
CA LEU A 263 38.10 -29.14 -14.25
C LEU A 263 39.45 -29.50 -14.87
N ALA A 264 40.54 -29.05 -14.23
CA ALA A 264 41.89 -29.46 -14.57
C ALA A 264 41.98 -30.98 -14.50
N VAL A 265 42.17 -31.61 -15.66
CA VAL A 265 42.43 -33.07 -15.73
C VAL A 265 43.78 -33.31 -15.10
N PRO A 266 43.91 -34.14 -14.07
CA PRO A 266 45.19 -34.44 -13.49
C PRO A 266 46.07 -35.19 -14.52
N SER A 267 47.23 -34.61 -14.85
CA SER A 267 48.22 -35.19 -15.74
C SER A 267 48.77 -36.49 -15.12
N LYS A 268 48.61 -37.55 -15.89
CA LYS A 268 49.34 -38.84 -15.90
C LYS A 268 50.08 -39.25 -14.63
N LEU A 269 49.56 -40.32 -14.00
CA LEU A 269 50.32 -41.22 -13.09
C LEU A 269 51.61 -41.66 -13.78
N HIS A 270 52.72 -41.33 -13.16
CA HIS A 270 54.03 -41.83 -13.50
C HIS A 270 54.15 -43.27 -12.98
N ASN A 271 54.14 -44.28 -13.85
CA ASN A 271 54.43 -45.67 -13.49
C ASN A 271 55.91 -45.80 -13.16
N PRO A 272 56.31 -46.38 -12.04
CA PRO A 272 57.69 -46.74 -11.76
C PRO A 272 58.11 -47.96 -12.60
N PRO A 273 59.40 -48.07 -12.97
CA PRO A 273 59.90 -49.17 -13.80
C PRO A 273 59.89 -50.50 -12.99
N VAL A 274 59.44 -51.55 -13.64
CA VAL A 274 59.53 -52.95 -13.17
C VAL A 274 60.99 -53.36 -13.24
N GLY A 275 61.60 -53.63 -12.07
CA GLY A 275 62.94 -54.21 -11.99
C GLY A 275 62.86 -55.72 -12.21
N THR A 276 63.65 -56.24 -13.12
CA THR A 276 63.99 -57.62 -13.36
C THR A 276 64.96 -58.15 -12.28
N VAL A 277 64.64 -59.21 -11.63
CA VAL A 277 65.53 -60.45 -11.32
C VAL A 277 64.57 -61.61 -11.03
#